data_231b86ec0e86af1b7b1a01d1b8b50787
#
_entry.id   231b86ec0e86af1b7b1a01d1b8b50787
#
_cell.length_a   1.000
_cell.length_b   1.000
_cell.length_c   1.000
_cell.angle_alpha   90.00
_cell.angle_beta   90.00
_cell.angle_gamma   90.00
#
_symmetry.space_group_name_H-M   'P 1'
#
loop_
_entity.id
_entity.type
_entity.pdbx_description
1 polymer ?
#
loop_
_entity_poly.entity_id
_entity_poly.type
_entity_poly.pdbx_seq_one_letter_code
_entity_poly.pdbx_strand_id
1 'polypeptide(L)'
;MNYQLIVGWIDIALVLAFLFFLCFLWYYFLYFAVASKKPRKLPKADKFTKFAILIPARNESNVIRNILNACKKLDYPREYFDVFVIIEDENDPTNEITKEFGFNVVIRGDLTNRKTKGFALDDAYQEIKRKGLVYDAFIIFDADNVMNSDYLTLMNDVYQAGYQVGVGYRSFTNATKNWVCGCSATLFSFMNQFTSRGRSFFFEKATLTGTGYFLAREIVDNEGGWIWNGMTEDVELTTYCYYHNIRMHYYPYAKYFDEQPDKFKTLNRQHVRWVWGFFANKKKFKVNTNVYPVKSKTKRFFSLLEYNTSIYPFVVFSIICLLTSFASIGLFIASFFDPSAANQSGWLFAHALFQLSILYLTFIFISAFTLAIDNKNLKFSASQCIVICLTYVAFFSSFLLAVFDGLFHKSKRTNWVKIEHKGDIIDEQALESENDKRK
;
A
#
# COMPACT_ATOMS: atom_id res chain seq x y z
N MET A 1 36.80 22.69 21.47
CA MET A 1 35.97 21.49 21.17
C MET A 1 36.78 20.51 20.36
N ASN A 2 36.82 19.21 20.69
CA ASN A 2 37.64 18.27 19.89
C ASN A 2 36.84 17.80 18.66
N TYR A 3 36.97 18.52 17.55
CA TYR A 3 36.26 18.25 16.29
C TYR A 3 36.59 16.88 15.70
N GLN A 4 37.82 16.38 15.87
CA GLN A 4 38.23 15.05 15.38
C GLN A 4 37.43 13.95 16.11
N LEU A 5 37.20 14.09 17.40
CA LEU A 5 36.41 13.14 18.18
C LEU A 5 34.94 13.13 17.74
N ILE A 6 34.36 14.30 17.47
CA ILE A 6 32.96 14.41 17.02
C ILE A 6 32.79 13.77 15.63
N VAL A 7 33.70 14.06 14.71
CA VAL A 7 33.70 13.45 13.37
C VAL A 7 33.83 11.93 13.47
N GLY A 8 34.74 11.43 14.31
CA GLY A 8 34.87 9.99 14.54
C GLY A 8 33.59 9.32 15.05
N TRP A 9 32.80 9.98 15.92
CA TRP A 9 31.51 9.46 16.36
C TRP A 9 30.46 9.47 15.24
N ILE A 10 30.47 10.50 14.38
CA ILE A 10 29.61 10.56 13.19
C ILE A 10 29.90 9.37 12.27
N ASP A 11 31.17 9.09 11.98
CA ASP A 11 31.57 7.97 11.12
C ASP A 11 31.17 6.62 11.72
N ILE A 12 31.41 6.42 13.00
CA ILE A 12 30.95 5.19 13.69
C ILE A 12 29.44 5.02 13.58
N ALA A 13 28.68 6.09 13.83
CA ALA A 13 27.21 6.03 13.74
C ALA A 13 26.75 5.65 12.32
N LEU A 14 27.39 6.19 11.27
CA LEU A 14 27.07 5.85 9.90
C LEU A 14 27.44 4.43 9.52
N VAL A 15 28.62 3.97 9.91
CA VAL A 15 29.05 2.58 9.68
C VAL A 15 28.07 1.61 10.35
N LEU A 16 27.71 1.85 11.61
CA LEU A 16 26.75 1.02 12.33
C LEU A 16 25.36 1.05 11.67
N ALA A 17 24.90 2.23 11.23
CA ALA A 17 23.62 2.36 10.52
C ALA A 17 23.65 1.62 9.17
N PHE A 18 24.76 1.68 8.44
CA PHE A 18 24.95 0.98 7.17
C PHE A 18 25.00 -0.54 7.37
N LEU A 19 25.74 -1.02 8.36
CA LEU A 19 25.78 -2.44 8.71
C LEU A 19 24.39 -2.95 9.13
N PHE A 20 23.67 -2.18 9.95
CA PHE A 20 22.30 -2.51 10.32
C PHE A 20 21.39 -2.59 9.10
N PHE A 21 21.50 -1.62 8.18
CA PHE A 21 20.76 -1.61 6.93
C PHE A 21 21.08 -2.85 6.07
N LEU A 22 22.38 -3.19 5.90
CA LEU A 22 22.79 -4.38 5.16
C LEU A 22 22.29 -5.68 5.80
N CYS A 23 22.36 -5.81 7.12
CA CYS A 23 21.88 -6.99 7.83
C CYS A 23 20.40 -7.29 7.59
N PHE A 24 19.59 -6.26 7.31
CA PHE A 24 18.16 -6.41 7.08
C PHE A 24 17.74 -6.34 5.61
N LEU A 25 18.70 -6.13 4.68
CA LEU A 25 18.41 -6.13 3.24
C LEU A 25 18.40 -7.52 2.59
N TRP A 26 18.83 -8.56 3.28
CA TRP A 26 19.00 -9.90 2.70
C TRP A 26 17.74 -10.43 1.99
N TYR A 27 16.55 -10.17 2.55
CA TYR A 27 15.30 -10.62 1.95
C TYR A 27 14.95 -9.83 0.68
N TYR A 28 15.37 -8.57 0.54
CA TYR A 28 15.16 -7.82 -0.69
C TYR A 28 15.92 -8.41 -1.87
N PHE A 29 17.14 -8.92 -1.66
CA PHE A 29 17.87 -9.64 -2.73
C PHE A 29 17.08 -10.87 -3.20
N LEU A 30 16.45 -11.61 -2.28
CA LEU A 30 15.56 -12.71 -2.63
C LEU A 30 14.32 -12.23 -3.38
N TYR A 31 13.75 -11.11 -2.98
CA TYR A 31 12.59 -10.51 -3.65
C TYR A 31 12.93 -10.04 -5.07
N PHE A 32 14.10 -9.45 -5.28
CA PHE A 32 14.60 -9.11 -6.60
C PHE A 32 14.71 -10.35 -7.52
N ALA A 33 15.24 -11.45 -7.00
CA ALA A 33 15.33 -12.69 -7.75
C ALA A 33 13.95 -13.25 -8.12
N VAL A 34 12.94 -13.09 -7.26
CA VAL A 34 11.55 -13.46 -7.57
C VAL A 34 10.93 -12.51 -8.58
N ALA A 35 11.15 -11.19 -8.43
CA ALA A 35 10.60 -10.17 -9.31
C ALA A 35 11.12 -10.28 -10.76
N SER A 36 12.35 -10.76 -10.95
CA SER A 36 12.96 -10.99 -12.26
C SER A 36 12.37 -12.19 -13.02
N LYS A 37 11.62 -13.07 -12.35
CA LYS A 37 11.01 -14.26 -12.98
C LYS A 37 9.57 -13.95 -13.41
N LYS A 38 9.03 -14.71 -14.36
CA LYS A 38 7.61 -14.65 -14.70
C LYS A 38 6.77 -15.19 -13.54
N PRO A 39 5.69 -14.52 -13.12
CA PRO A 39 4.79 -15.05 -12.09
C PRO A 39 4.18 -16.38 -12.52
N ARG A 40 4.02 -17.31 -11.57
CA ARG A 40 3.33 -18.57 -11.83
C ARG A 40 1.83 -18.34 -11.88
N LYS A 41 1.17 -18.86 -12.91
CA LYS A 41 -0.29 -18.92 -12.95
C LYS A 41 -0.77 -20.03 -12.02
N LEU A 42 -1.85 -19.78 -11.31
CA LEU A 42 -2.58 -20.81 -10.58
C LEU A 42 -3.40 -21.66 -11.55
N PRO A 43 -3.71 -22.92 -11.22
CA PRO A 43 -4.66 -23.72 -11.97
C PRO A 43 -6.01 -23.02 -12.01
N LYS A 44 -6.71 -23.12 -13.14
CA LYS A 44 -8.10 -22.66 -13.24
C LYS A 44 -8.97 -23.46 -12.29
N ALA A 45 -9.84 -22.78 -11.59
CA ALA A 45 -10.77 -23.40 -10.65
C ALA A 45 -11.96 -24.04 -11.38
N ASP A 46 -12.36 -25.21 -10.95
CA ASP A 46 -13.54 -25.93 -11.47
C ASP A 46 -14.86 -25.49 -10.79
N LYS A 47 -14.76 -24.77 -9.67
CA LYS A 47 -15.89 -24.31 -8.87
C LYS A 47 -15.90 -22.79 -8.76
N PHE A 48 -17.08 -22.22 -8.68
CA PHE A 48 -17.25 -20.80 -8.46
C PHE A 48 -17.41 -20.47 -6.97
N THR A 49 -16.69 -19.44 -6.54
CA THR A 49 -16.78 -18.83 -5.20
C THR A 49 -17.87 -17.76 -5.22
N LYS A 50 -18.75 -17.72 -4.22
CA LYS A 50 -19.75 -16.66 -4.13
C LYS A 50 -19.17 -15.44 -3.43
N PHE A 51 -19.02 -14.33 -4.17
CA PHE A 51 -18.41 -13.11 -3.69
C PHE A 51 -19.43 -12.02 -3.34
N ALA A 52 -19.20 -11.27 -2.25
CA ALA A 52 -19.80 -9.96 -2.05
C ALA A 52 -18.75 -8.87 -2.32
N ILE A 53 -18.99 -8.02 -3.30
CA ILE A 53 -18.14 -6.86 -3.60
C ILE A 53 -18.63 -5.69 -2.74
N LEU A 54 -17.79 -5.21 -1.84
CA LEU A 54 -18.07 -4.13 -0.90
C LEU A 54 -17.37 -2.85 -1.36
N ILE A 55 -18.15 -1.79 -1.60
CA ILE A 55 -17.68 -0.50 -2.11
C ILE A 55 -18.10 0.60 -1.15
N PRO A 56 -17.29 0.95 -0.15
CA PRO A 56 -17.54 2.13 0.68
C PRO A 56 -17.46 3.40 -0.16
N ALA A 57 -18.53 4.18 -0.15
CA ALA A 57 -18.64 5.43 -0.90
C ALA A 57 -19.17 6.55 -0.01
N ARG A 58 -18.55 7.72 -0.08
CA ARG A 58 -18.97 8.91 0.67
C ARG A 58 -18.95 10.12 -0.23
N ASN A 59 -20.09 10.49 -0.79
CA ASN A 59 -20.22 11.56 -1.78
C ASN A 59 -19.32 11.30 -3.01
N GLU A 60 -19.36 10.07 -3.55
CA GLU A 60 -18.51 9.64 -4.67
C GLU A 60 -19.28 9.59 -6.02
N SER A 61 -20.36 10.36 -6.14
CA SER A 61 -21.20 10.40 -7.34
C SER A 61 -20.46 10.71 -8.64
N ASN A 62 -19.31 11.40 -8.56
CA ASN A 62 -18.48 11.75 -9.72
C ASN A 62 -17.70 10.56 -10.30
N VAL A 63 -17.37 9.56 -9.48
CA VAL A 63 -16.48 8.45 -9.87
C VAL A 63 -17.15 7.08 -9.83
N ILE A 64 -18.19 6.91 -9.00
CA ILE A 64 -18.82 5.61 -8.72
C ILE A 64 -19.30 4.89 -9.98
N ARG A 65 -19.73 5.61 -11.03
CA ARG A 65 -20.20 5.02 -12.29
C ARG A 65 -19.13 4.15 -12.96
N ASN A 66 -17.85 4.48 -12.80
CA ASN A 66 -16.75 3.74 -13.41
C ASN A 66 -16.65 2.32 -12.84
N ILE A 67 -16.62 2.20 -11.51
CA ILE A 67 -16.55 0.87 -10.87
C ILE A 67 -17.86 0.07 -11.07
N LEU A 68 -19.02 0.72 -11.04
CA LEU A 68 -20.30 0.02 -11.28
C LEU A 68 -20.38 -0.52 -12.71
N ASN A 69 -19.88 0.23 -13.72
CA ASN A 69 -19.74 -0.25 -15.09
C ASN A 69 -18.76 -1.43 -15.17
N ALA A 70 -17.62 -1.35 -14.49
CA ALA A 70 -16.68 -2.47 -14.43
C ALA A 70 -17.33 -3.72 -13.80
N CYS A 71 -18.12 -3.57 -12.74
CA CYS A 71 -18.87 -4.68 -12.12
C CYS A 71 -19.87 -5.32 -13.09
N LYS A 72 -20.52 -4.53 -13.98
CA LYS A 72 -21.42 -5.09 -15.01
C LYS A 72 -20.69 -5.88 -16.09
N LYS A 73 -19.43 -5.52 -16.37
CA LYS A 73 -18.60 -6.13 -17.43
C LYS A 73 -17.78 -7.34 -16.91
N LEU A 74 -17.97 -7.77 -15.67
CA LEU A 74 -17.23 -8.90 -15.08
C LEU A 74 -17.53 -10.21 -15.81
N ASP A 75 -16.47 -10.91 -16.22
CA ASP A 75 -16.50 -12.26 -16.79
C ASP A 75 -16.56 -13.29 -15.65
N TYR A 76 -17.71 -13.31 -14.98
CA TYR A 76 -18.01 -14.21 -13.86
C TYR A 76 -19.52 -14.44 -13.78
N PRO A 77 -20.01 -15.67 -13.49
CA PRO A 77 -21.45 -15.93 -13.48
C PRO A 77 -22.19 -15.05 -12.47
N ARG A 78 -23.24 -14.37 -12.93
CA ARG A 78 -23.91 -13.31 -12.18
C ARG A 78 -24.51 -13.78 -10.85
N GLU A 79 -24.94 -15.03 -10.77
CA GLU A 79 -25.46 -15.66 -9.57
C GLU A 79 -24.42 -15.91 -8.47
N TYR A 80 -23.12 -15.79 -8.80
CA TYR A 80 -22.02 -15.99 -7.87
C TYR A 80 -21.41 -14.68 -7.35
N PHE A 81 -22.00 -13.54 -7.64
CA PHE A 81 -21.55 -12.30 -6.97
C PHE A 81 -22.67 -11.28 -6.81
N ASP A 82 -22.58 -10.49 -5.76
CA ASP A 82 -23.40 -9.31 -5.53
C ASP A 82 -22.53 -8.11 -5.21
N VAL A 83 -23.02 -6.90 -5.56
CA VAL A 83 -22.33 -5.64 -5.31
C VAL A 83 -23.12 -4.86 -4.26
N PHE A 84 -22.42 -4.37 -3.25
CA PHE A 84 -22.96 -3.56 -2.16
C PHE A 84 -22.20 -2.23 -2.10
N VAL A 85 -22.87 -1.13 -2.41
CA VAL A 85 -22.35 0.22 -2.23
C VAL A 85 -22.80 0.71 -0.86
N ILE A 86 -21.82 1.14 -0.05
CA ILE A 86 -22.04 1.52 1.34
C ILE A 86 -21.95 3.04 1.44
N ILE A 87 -23.07 3.67 1.78
CA ILE A 87 -23.20 5.15 1.88
C ILE A 87 -23.57 5.60 3.29
N GLU A 88 -23.26 6.83 3.63
CA GLU A 88 -23.54 7.40 4.96
C GLU A 88 -24.94 7.99 5.07
N ASP A 89 -25.51 8.49 3.97
CA ASP A 89 -26.77 9.26 3.93
C ASP A 89 -27.62 8.83 2.73
N GLU A 90 -28.92 8.69 2.92
CA GLU A 90 -29.89 8.41 1.85
C GLU A 90 -29.89 9.48 0.75
N ASN A 91 -29.60 10.73 1.10
CA ASN A 91 -29.54 11.86 0.17
C ASN A 91 -28.22 11.95 -0.61
N ASP A 92 -27.24 11.05 -0.35
CA ASP A 92 -26.04 10.98 -1.16
C ASP A 92 -26.42 10.63 -2.63
N PRO A 93 -26.06 11.47 -3.63
CA PRO A 93 -26.38 11.18 -5.04
C PRO A 93 -25.86 9.82 -5.51
N THR A 94 -24.86 9.23 -4.83
CA THR A 94 -24.37 7.87 -5.08
C THR A 94 -25.46 6.82 -4.93
N ASN A 95 -26.46 7.07 -4.08
CA ASN A 95 -27.61 6.18 -3.86
C ASN A 95 -28.39 5.93 -5.15
N GLU A 96 -28.86 7.00 -5.78
CA GLU A 96 -29.67 6.91 -7.00
C GLU A 96 -28.87 6.28 -8.16
N ILE A 97 -27.59 6.66 -8.29
CA ILE A 97 -26.70 6.07 -9.30
C ILE A 97 -26.58 4.56 -9.09
N THR A 98 -26.40 4.10 -7.83
CA THR A 98 -26.27 2.67 -7.54
C THR A 98 -27.54 1.90 -7.89
N LYS A 99 -28.71 2.47 -7.59
CA LYS A 99 -30.02 1.87 -7.93
C LYS A 99 -30.23 1.79 -9.44
N GLU A 100 -29.83 2.81 -10.22
CA GLU A 100 -29.87 2.79 -11.71
C GLU A 100 -29.10 1.58 -12.27
N PHE A 101 -28.01 1.20 -11.61
CA PHE A 101 -27.22 0.03 -11.99
C PHE A 101 -27.81 -1.31 -11.51
N GLY A 102 -28.85 -1.31 -10.68
CA GLY A 102 -29.48 -2.51 -10.12
C GLY A 102 -28.63 -3.21 -9.08
N PHE A 103 -27.73 -2.48 -8.38
CA PHE A 103 -26.88 -3.00 -7.30
C PHE A 103 -27.46 -2.66 -5.92
N ASN A 104 -26.96 -3.35 -4.89
CA ASN A 104 -27.43 -3.17 -3.54
C ASN A 104 -26.83 -1.92 -2.90
N VAL A 105 -27.64 -1.19 -2.14
CA VAL A 105 -27.22 -0.07 -1.32
C VAL A 105 -27.29 -0.48 0.15
N VAL A 106 -26.26 -0.17 0.91
CA VAL A 106 -26.23 -0.26 2.37
C VAL A 106 -26.12 1.14 2.91
N ILE A 107 -27.19 1.61 3.57
CA ILE A 107 -27.20 2.91 4.24
C ILE A 107 -26.74 2.70 5.67
N ARG A 108 -25.70 3.41 6.07
CA ARG A 108 -25.15 3.30 7.41
C ARG A 108 -26.06 3.97 8.44
N GLY A 109 -26.14 3.38 9.62
CA GLY A 109 -26.90 3.92 10.73
C GLY A 109 -26.16 4.99 11.53
N ASP A 110 -26.04 4.80 12.85
CA ASP A 110 -25.34 5.75 13.72
C ASP A 110 -23.84 5.87 13.37
N LEU A 111 -23.45 7.07 12.96
CA LEU A 111 -22.06 7.41 12.60
C LEU A 111 -21.25 7.96 13.78
N THR A 112 -21.84 8.01 14.98
CA THR A 112 -21.15 8.48 16.18
C THR A 112 -19.96 7.56 16.48
N ASN A 113 -18.75 8.12 16.40
CA ASN A 113 -17.50 7.37 16.57
C ASN A 113 -17.23 6.22 15.55
N ARG A 114 -18.03 6.09 14.48
CA ARG A 114 -17.92 5.04 13.45
C ARG A 114 -17.61 5.60 12.05
N LYS A 115 -16.67 6.56 11.95
CA LYS A 115 -16.41 7.33 10.71
C LYS A 115 -15.36 6.73 9.77
N THR A 116 -14.75 5.60 10.10
CA THR A 116 -13.71 4.99 9.26
C THR A 116 -14.29 4.01 8.23
N LYS A 117 -13.47 3.69 7.22
CA LYS A 117 -13.79 2.67 6.20
C LYS A 117 -14.07 1.29 6.82
N GLY A 118 -13.28 0.89 7.81
CA GLY A 118 -13.48 -0.39 8.48
C GLY A 118 -14.86 -0.51 9.14
N PHE A 119 -15.38 0.56 9.74
CA PHE A 119 -16.76 0.56 10.25
C PHE A 119 -17.82 0.49 9.14
N ALA A 120 -17.56 1.09 7.97
CA ALA A 120 -18.46 0.94 6.83
C ALA A 120 -18.52 -0.51 6.35
N LEU A 121 -17.38 -1.19 6.31
CA LEU A 121 -17.30 -2.61 5.96
C LEU A 121 -18.00 -3.49 7.01
N ASP A 122 -17.90 -3.15 8.30
CA ASP A 122 -18.65 -3.84 9.35
C ASP A 122 -20.16 -3.64 9.20
N ASP A 123 -20.62 -2.42 8.93
CA ASP A 123 -22.04 -2.13 8.72
C ASP A 123 -22.60 -2.95 7.54
N ALA A 124 -21.83 -3.08 6.45
CA ALA A 124 -22.22 -3.93 5.32
C ALA A 124 -22.25 -5.43 5.68
N TYR A 125 -21.25 -5.91 6.41
CA TYR A 125 -21.23 -7.30 6.87
C TYR A 125 -22.45 -7.62 7.77
N GLN A 126 -22.76 -6.74 8.73
CA GLN A 126 -23.93 -6.92 9.61
C GLN A 126 -25.25 -6.89 8.83
N GLU A 127 -25.38 -6.02 7.83
CA GLU A 127 -26.58 -5.96 6.97
C GLU A 127 -26.73 -7.22 6.11
N ILE A 128 -25.63 -7.74 5.52
CA ILE A 128 -25.61 -9.00 4.79
C ILE A 128 -26.05 -10.15 5.69
N LYS A 129 -25.53 -10.22 6.91
CA LYS A 129 -25.89 -11.22 7.90
C LYS A 129 -27.35 -11.10 8.33
N ARG A 130 -27.85 -9.89 8.57
CA ARG A 130 -29.25 -9.61 8.93
C ARG A 130 -30.23 -10.07 7.84
N LYS A 131 -29.84 -9.94 6.57
CA LYS A 131 -30.63 -10.41 5.41
C LYS A 131 -30.53 -11.93 5.18
N GLY A 132 -29.74 -12.65 5.96
CA GLY A 132 -29.49 -14.07 5.76
C GLY A 132 -28.74 -14.42 4.48
N LEU A 133 -28.05 -13.45 3.88
CA LEU A 133 -27.26 -13.67 2.66
C LEU A 133 -25.93 -14.35 3.01
N VAL A 134 -25.53 -15.30 2.17
CA VAL A 134 -24.33 -16.11 2.39
C VAL A 134 -23.38 -15.96 1.21
N TYR A 135 -22.14 -15.56 1.50
CA TYR A 135 -21.03 -15.47 0.56
C TYR A 135 -19.83 -16.25 1.10
N ASP A 136 -18.93 -16.66 0.23
CA ASP A 136 -17.70 -17.36 0.62
C ASP A 136 -16.60 -16.37 0.97
N ALA A 137 -16.57 -15.21 0.29
CA ALA A 137 -15.58 -14.16 0.53
C ALA A 137 -16.11 -12.76 0.20
N PHE A 138 -15.51 -11.76 0.82
CA PHE A 138 -15.76 -10.34 0.58
C PHE A 138 -14.64 -9.74 -0.24
N ILE A 139 -14.96 -9.04 -1.34
CA ILE A 139 -13.99 -8.28 -2.13
C ILE A 139 -14.18 -6.80 -1.82
N ILE A 140 -13.09 -6.11 -1.54
CA ILE A 140 -13.10 -4.70 -1.15
C ILE A 140 -12.52 -3.86 -2.28
N PHE A 141 -13.30 -2.86 -2.74
CA PHE A 141 -12.88 -1.83 -3.67
C PHE A 141 -13.22 -0.44 -3.17
N ASP A 142 -12.36 0.54 -3.47
CA ASP A 142 -12.70 1.95 -3.31
C ASP A 142 -13.58 2.42 -4.47
N ALA A 143 -14.37 3.48 -4.26
CA ALA A 143 -15.35 3.96 -5.23
C ALA A 143 -14.75 4.53 -6.53
N ASP A 144 -13.47 4.92 -6.48
CA ASP A 144 -12.69 5.44 -7.61
C ASP A 144 -11.91 4.36 -8.37
N ASN A 145 -12.04 3.11 -7.97
CA ASN A 145 -11.36 2.01 -8.62
C ASN A 145 -12.08 1.53 -9.89
N VAL A 146 -11.32 0.87 -10.75
CA VAL A 146 -11.84 0.09 -11.88
C VAL A 146 -11.07 -1.20 -11.98
N MET A 147 -11.75 -2.31 -12.23
CA MET A 147 -11.12 -3.62 -12.36
C MET A 147 -11.25 -4.18 -13.78
N ASN A 148 -10.33 -5.06 -14.17
CA ASN A 148 -10.46 -5.83 -15.39
C ASN A 148 -11.65 -6.80 -15.31
N SER A 149 -12.24 -7.14 -16.45
CA SER A 149 -13.40 -8.06 -16.51
C SER A 149 -13.09 -9.46 -15.96
N ASP A 150 -11.85 -9.93 -16.07
CA ASP A 150 -11.38 -11.23 -15.57
C ASP A 150 -11.01 -11.25 -14.07
N TYR A 151 -11.17 -10.12 -13.36
CA TYR A 151 -10.70 -9.97 -11.98
C TYR A 151 -11.29 -11.03 -11.03
N LEU A 152 -12.62 -11.23 -11.06
CA LEU A 152 -13.27 -12.23 -10.19
C LEU A 152 -12.86 -13.66 -10.54
N THR A 153 -12.76 -13.99 -11.81
CA THR A 153 -12.29 -15.30 -12.28
C THR A 153 -10.90 -15.62 -11.76
N LEU A 154 -9.99 -14.64 -11.80
CA LEU A 154 -8.64 -14.79 -11.30
C LEU A 154 -8.57 -14.86 -9.77
N MET A 155 -9.41 -14.11 -9.05
CA MET A 155 -9.51 -14.18 -7.60
C MET A 155 -10.19 -15.48 -7.13
N ASN A 156 -11.09 -16.04 -7.95
CA ASN A 156 -11.64 -17.37 -7.71
C ASN A 156 -10.55 -18.44 -7.74
N ASP A 157 -9.64 -18.40 -8.70
CA ASP A 157 -8.50 -19.33 -8.75
C ASP A 157 -7.65 -19.25 -7.47
N VAL A 158 -7.45 -18.04 -6.92
CA VAL A 158 -6.73 -17.84 -5.66
C VAL A 158 -7.48 -18.47 -4.48
N TYR A 159 -8.80 -18.21 -4.37
CA TYR A 159 -9.61 -18.74 -3.29
C TYR A 159 -9.68 -20.28 -3.34
N GLN A 160 -9.94 -20.86 -4.51
CA GLN A 160 -10.03 -22.30 -4.71
C GLN A 160 -8.66 -23.01 -4.53
N ALA A 161 -7.55 -22.30 -4.69
CA ALA A 161 -6.22 -22.81 -4.30
C ALA A 161 -5.99 -22.83 -2.78
N GLY A 162 -7.01 -22.44 -1.98
CA GLY A 162 -7.03 -22.51 -0.52
C GLY A 162 -6.36 -21.33 0.17
N TYR A 163 -6.25 -20.18 -0.49
CA TYR A 163 -5.83 -18.95 0.15
C TYR A 163 -7.04 -18.22 0.75
N GLN A 164 -6.88 -17.73 1.95
CA GLN A 164 -7.92 -17.04 2.69
C GLN A 164 -7.99 -15.54 2.39
N VAL A 165 -6.91 -14.99 1.82
CA VAL A 165 -6.81 -13.62 1.36
C VAL A 165 -6.10 -13.60 0.00
N GLY A 166 -6.73 -12.99 -1.01
CA GLY A 166 -6.13 -12.75 -2.32
C GLY A 166 -5.95 -11.25 -2.54
N VAL A 167 -4.81 -10.87 -3.10
CA VAL A 167 -4.45 -9.46 -3.36
C VAL A 167 -4.12 -9.30 -4.84
N GLY A 168 -4.80 -8.36 -5.51
CA GLY A 168 -4.59 -8.05 -6.91
C GLY A 168 -3.41 -7.11 -7.16
N TYR A 169 -3.09 -6.94 -8.45
CA TYR A 169 -2.12 -5.94 -8.91
C TYR A 169 -2.79 -4.56 -8.97
N ARG A 170 -2.33 -3.64 -8.14
CA ARG A 170 -2.77 -2.24 -8.15
C ARG A 170 -2.06 -1.48 -9.25
N SER A 171 -2.79 -1.08 -10.27
CA SER A 171 -2.37 -0.19 -11.34
C SER A 171 -3.00 1.21 -11.15
N PHE A 172 -2.79 2.12 -12.12
CA PHE A 172 -3.22 3.50 -11.96
C PHE A 172 -3.78 4.05 -13.26
N THR A 173 -4.84 4.86 -13.14
CA THR A 173 -5.49 5.53 -14.26
C THR A 173 -4.71 6.77 -14.71
N ASN A 174 -4.08 7.48 -13.79
CA ASN A 174 -3.44 8.78 -14.01
C ASN A 174 -1.92 8.80 -13.75
N ALA A 175 -1.23 7.65 -13.81
CA ALA A 175 0.19 7.53 -13.50
C ALA A 175 1.08 8.51 -14.30
N THR A 176 0.73 8.74 -15.57
CA THR A 176 1.52 9.57 -16.50
C THR A 176 1.22 11.07 -16.42
N LYS A 177 0.27 11.49 -15.56
CA LYS A 177 -0.23 12.88 -15.49
C LYS A 177 0.85 13.88 -15.05
N ASN A 178 1.60 13.56 -14.02
CA ASN A 178 2.72 14.38 -13.52
C ASN A 178 3.68 13.53 -12.65
N TRP A 179 4.75 14.17 -12.16
CA TRP A 179 5.76 13.49 -11.36
C TRP A 179 5.23 12.94 -10.02
N VAL A 180 4.22 13.59 -9.40
CA VAL A 180 3.63 13.13 -8.13
C VAL A 180 2.90 11.81 -8.35
N CYS A 181 2.03 11.75 -9.37
CA CYS A 181 1.33 10.51 -9.75
C CYS A 181 2.33 9.43 -10.18
N GLY A 182 3.35 9.80 -10.96
CA GLY A 182 4.38 8.87 -11.43
C GLY A 182 5.21 8.26 -10.29
N CYS A 183 5.63 9.07 -9.32
CA CYS A 183 6.36 8.58 -8.14
C CYS A 183 5.46 7.69 -7.26
N SER A 184 4.19 8.06 -7.07
CA SER A 184 3.23 7.24 -6.32
C SER A 184 2.99 5.89 -7.01
N ALA A 185 2.77 5.89 -8.33
CA ALA A 185 2.64 4.68 -9.11
C ALA A 185 3.89 3.78 -9.02
N THR A 186 5.08 4.38 -9.03
CA THR A 186 6.34 3.65 -8.87
C THR A 186 6.48 3.05 -7.47
N LEU A 187 6.04 3.73 -6.41
CA LEU A 187 6.00 3.17 -5.05
C LEU A 187 5.10 1.92 -4.98
N PHE A 188 3.88 2.00 -5.49
CA PHE A 188 2.97 0.85 -5.48
C PHE A 188 3.45 -0.28 -6.40
N SER A 189 4.08 0.05 -7.53
CA SER A 189 4.74 -0.95 -8.37
C SER A 189 5.87 -1.67 -7.63
N PHE A 190 6.69 -0.94 -6.86
CA PHE A 190 7.67 -1.56 -5.97
C PHE A 190 7.01 -2.49 -4.95
N MET A 191 5.91 -2.06 -4.32
CA MET A 191 5.17 -2.91 -3.38
C MET A 191 4.58 -4.15 -4.07
N ASN A 192 4.05 -4.03 -5.27
CA ASN A 192 3.52 -5.13 -6.06
C ASN A 192 4.60 -6.16 -6.41
N GLN A 193 5.66 -5.70 -7.11
CA GLN A 193 6.63 -6.59 -7.75
C GLN A 193 7.67 -7.17 -6.80
N PHE A 194 8.03 -6.41 -5.77
CA PHE A 194 9.05 -6.87 -4.80
C PHE A 194 8.43 -7.35 -3.51
N THR A 195 7.71 -6.47 -2.80
CA THR A 195 7.25 -6.77 -1.45
C THR A 195 6.15 -7.84 -1.46
N SER A 196 5.01 -7.57 -2.11
CA SER A 196 3.87 -8.50 -2.08
C SER A 196 4.17 -9.79 -2.81
N ARG A 197 4.86 -9.72 -3.95
CA ARG A 197 5.23 -10.91 -4.73
C ARG A 197 6.27 -11.77 -4.01
N GLY A 198 7.31 -11.15 -3.43
CA GLY A 198 8.32 -11.85 -2.64
C GLY A 198 7.72 -12.51 -1.41
N ARG A 199 6.90 -11.77 -0.65
CA ARG A 199 6.18 -12.28 0.53
C ARG A 199 5.25 -13.45 0.18
N SER A 200 4.51 -13.31 -0.93
CA SER A 200 3.62 -14.36 -1.41
C SER A 200 4.38 -15.64 -1.76
N PHE A 201 5.52 -15.52 -2.44
CA PHE A 201 6.34 -16.65 -2.84
C PHE A 201 6.99 -17.37 -1.65
N PHE A 202 7.62 -16.64 -0.73
CA PHE A 202 8.36 -17.25 0.38
C PHE A 202 7.50 -17.60 1.58
N PHE A 203 6.50 -16.77 1.89
CA PHE A 203 5.81 -16.81 3.18
C PHE A 203 4.30 -17.07 3.07
N GLU A 204 3.71 -17.13 1.87
CA GLU A 204 2.24 -17.11 1.69
C GLU A 204 1.62 -15.90 2.40
N LYS A 205 2.25 -14.73 2.26
CA LYS A 205 1.85 -13.44 2.83
C LYS A 205 1.85 -12.39 1.73
N ALA A 206 1.07 -11.33 1.94
CA ALA A 206 1.02 -10.16 1.07
C ALA A 206 0.80 -8.91 1.92
N THR A 207 0.87 -7.74 1.29
CA THR A 207 0.52 -6.47 1.93
C THR A 207 -0.80 -5.99 1.34
N LEU A 208 -1.78 -5.72 2.19
CA LEU A 208 -3.01 -5.05 1.79
C LEU A 208 -2.73 -3.55 1.66
N THR A 209 -3.34 -2.93 0.68
CA THR A 209 -3.17 -1.50 0.36
C THR A 209 -4.50 -0.77 0.28
N GLY A 210 -5.45 -1.16 1.10
CA GLY A 210 -6.77 -0.55 1.26
C GLY A 210 -7.83 -1.12 0.32
N THR A 211 -7.47 -1.58 -0.87
CA THR A 211 -8.41 -1.93 -1.93
C THR A 211 -7.89 -3.08 -2.79
N GLY A 212 -8.72 -3.68 -3.65
CA GLY A 212 -8.32 -4.72 -4.60
C GLY A 212 -7.87 -6.01 -3.92
N TYR A 213 -8.59 -6.46 -2.92
CA TYR A 213 -8.33 -7.74 -2.25
C TYR A 213 -9.63 -8.45 -1.87
N PHE A 214 -9.57 -9.76 -1.72
CA PHE A 214 -10.64 -10.49 -1.05
C PHE A 214 -10.20 -10.98 0.33
N LEU A 215 -11.19 -11.13 1.21
CA LEU A 215 -11.10 -11.71 2.55
C LEU A 215 -12.11 -12.84 2.66
N ALA A 216 -11.66 -14.06 2.99
CA ALA A 216 -12.56 -15.20 3.22
C ALA A 216 -13.51 -14.90 4.38
N ARG A 217 -14.79 -15.25 4.20
CA ARG A 217 -15.85 -15.01 5.18
C ARG A 217 -15.53 -15.58 6.56
N GLU A 218 -14.92 -16.75 6.63
CA GLU A 218 -14.57 -17.40 7.89
C GLU A 218 -13.72 -16.54 8.83
N ILE A 219 -12.88 -15.64 8.25
CA ILE A 219 -12.03 -14.75 9.05
C ILE A 219 -12.90 -13.70 9.76
N VAL A 220 -13.90 -13.14 9.06
CA VAL A 220 -14.80 -12.14 9.62
C VAL A 220 -15.79 -12.78 10.61
N ASP A 221 -16.32 -13.97 10.27
CA ASP A 221 -17.22 -14.72 11.12
C ASP A 221 -16.55 -15.11 12.46
N ASN A 222 -15.29 -15.54 12.43
CA ASN A 222 -14.54 -15.93 13.64
C ASN A 222 -14.31 -14.76 14.60
N GLU A 223 -14.29 -13.54 14.10
CA GLU A 223 -14.16 -12.32 14.90
C GLU A 223 -15.54 -11.70 15.25
N GLY A 224 -16.63 -12.28 14.78
CA GLY A 224 -17.99 -11.80 15.00
C GLY A 224 -18.38 -10.56 14.21
N GLY A 225 -17.48 -10.05 13.32
CA GLY A 225 -17.65 -8.86 12.51
C GLY A 225 -16.34 -8.32 11.96
N TRP A 226 -16.41 -7.15 11.35
CA TRP A 226 -15.22 -6.47 10.78
C TRP A 226 -14.52 -5.64 11.85
N ILE A 227 -13.56 -6.23 12.55
CA ILE A 227 -12.88 -5.62 13.72
C ILE A 227 -11.75 -4.64 13.35
N TRP A 228 -11.31 -4.64 12.09
CA TRP A 228 -10.24 -3.76 11.58
C TRP A 228 -10.82 -2.41 11.19
N ASN A 229 -10.89 -1.50 12.14
CA ASN A 229 -11.63 -0.24 12.02
C ASN A 229 -10.82 1.01 12.35
N GLY A 230 -9.50 0.91 12.40
CA GLY A 230 -8.60 2.05 12.58
C GLY A 230 -8.50 2.95 11.35
N MET A 231 -7.59 3.92 11.40
CA MET A 231 -7.34 4.87 10.30
C MET A 231 -6.71 4.23 9.06
N THR A 232 -6.07 3.08 9.24
CA THR A 232 -5.47 2.23 8.19
C THR A 232 -5.88 0.79 8.47
N GLU A 233 -7.14 0.49 8.15
CA GLU A 233 -7.77 -0.81 8.37
C GLU A 233 -7.05 -1.94 7.63
N ASP A 234 -6.44 -1.62 6.49
CA ASP A 234 -5.63 -2.52 5.66
C ASP A 234 -4.32 -2.94 6.35
N VAL A 235 -3.64 -2.01 7.03
CA VAL A 235 -2.47 -2.31 7.85
C VAL A 235 -2.86 -3.13 9.08
N GLU A 236 -4.01 -2.82 9.71
CA GLU A 236 -4.54 -3.62 10.81
C GLU A 236 -4.80 -5.06 10.35
N LEU A 237 -5.54 -5.24 9.25
CA LEU A 237 -5.86 -6.55 8.70
C LEU A 237 -4.59 -7.29 8.23
N THR A 238 -3.65 -6.61 7.59
CA THR A 238 -2.35 -7.21 7.25
C THR A 238 -1.65 -7.73 8.50
N THR A 239 -1.57 -6.91 9.55
CA THR A 239 -0.95 -7.29 10.82
C THR A 239 -1.65 -8.50 11.44
N TYR A 240 -2.98 -8.48 11.48
CA TYR A 240 -3.79 -9.60 11.94
C TYR A 240 -3.46 -10.88 11.17
N CYS A 241 -3.44 -10.83 9.82
CA CYS A 241 -3.15 -11.99 8.97
C CYS A 241 -1.75 -12.58 9.22
N TYR A 242 -0.75 -11.74 9.53
CA TYR A 242 0.59 -12.22 9.87
C TYR A 242 0.61 -12.94 11.21
N TYR A 243 0.04 -12.33 12.26
CA TYR A 243 0.06 -12.89 13.61
C TYR A 243 -0.83 -14.14 13.75
N HIS A 244 -1.96 -14.20 13.05
CA HIS A 244 -2.88 -15.34 13.05
C HIS A 244 -2.55 -16.42 12.00
N ASN A 245 -1.41 -16.28 11.31
CA ASN A 245 -0.95 -17.24 10.30
C ASN A 245 -1.91 -17.48 9.13
N ILE A 246 -2.73 -16.49 8.78
CA ILE A 246 -3.66 -16.54 7.63
C ILE A 246 -2.85 -16.62 6.35
N ARG A 247 -3.25 -17.51 5.44
CA ARG A 247 -2.60 -17.69 4.13
C ARG A 247 -3.08 -16.62 3.16
N MET A 248 -2.14 -15.82 2.65
CA MET A 248 -2.39 -14.76 1.70
C MET A 248 -1.65 -15.04 0.40
N HIS A 249 -2.24 -14.65 -0.73
CA HIS A 249 -1.59 -14.73 -2.04
C HIS A 249 -1.73 -13.42 -2.81
N TYR A 250 -0.60 -12.92 -3.32
CA TYR A 250 -0.59 -11.83 -4.27
C TYR A 250 -0.63 -12.41 -5.69
N TYR A 251 -1.67 -12.04 -6.47
CA TYR A 251 -1.87 -12.56 -7.81
C TYR A 251 -1.79 -11.45 -8.86
N PRO A 252 -0.62 -11.26 -9.52
CA PRO A 252 -0.34 -10.12 -10.39
C PRO A 252 -1.13 -10.09 -11.69
N TYR A 253 -1.87 -11.14 -12.00
CA TYR A 253 -2.73 -11.21 -13.16
C TYR A 253 -4.09 -10.55 -12.93
N ALA A 254 -4.60 -10.57 -11.71
CA ALA A 254 -5.84 -9.88 -11.30
C ALA A 254 -5.55 -8.39 -11.11
N LYS A 255 -5.81 -7.60 -12.15
CA LYS A 255 -5.48 -6.16 -12.16
C LYS A 255 -6.69 -5.30 -11.88
N TYR A 256 -6.44 -4.24 -11.14
CA TYR A 256 -7.35 -3.12 -10.94
C TYR A 256 -6.60 -1.79 -11.01
N PHE A 257 -7.33 -0.72 -11.20
CA PHE A 257 -6.80 0.63 -11.43
C PHE A 257 -7.39 1.59 -10.41
N ASP A 258 -6.56 2.50 -9.95
CA ASP A 258 -6.82 3.47 -8.90
C ASP A 258 -6.40 4.87 -9.36
N GLU A 259 -7.00 5.93 -8.82
CA GLU A 259 -6.61 7.31 -9.09
C GLU A 259 -5.67 7.83 -8.00
N GLN A 260 -4.49 8.33 -8.37
CA GLN A 260 -3.51 8.87 -7.45
C GLN A 260 -3.64 10.39 -7.29
N PRO A 261 -3.35 10.94 -6.09
CA PRO A 261 -3.30 12.38 -5.89
C PRO A 261 -2.34 13.07 -6.85
N ASP A 262 -2.81 14.08 -7.57
CA ASP A 262 -2.01 14.84 -8.54
C ASP A 262 -1.27 16.04 -7.93
N LYS A 263 -1.49 16.33 -6.64
CA LYS A 263 -0.85 17.44 -5.91
C LYS A 263 -0.04 16.93 -4.72
N PHE A 264 1.19 17.39 -4.60
CA PHE A 264 2.07 17.02 -3.47
C PHE A 264 1.46 17.31 -2.10
N LYS A 265 0.73 18.41 -1.93
CA LYS A 265 0.04 18.74 -0.67
C LYS A 265 -1.02 17.70 -0.28
N THR A 266 -1.78 17.20 -1.25
CA THR A 266 -2.78 16.13 -1.02
C THR A 266 -2.10 14.81 -0.69
N LEU A 267 -1.06 14.46 -1.44
CA LEU A 267 -0.21 13.30 -1.19
C LEU A 267 0.38 13.33 0.23
N ASN A 268 0.96 14.46 0.65
CA ASN A 268 1.54 14.59 1.99
C ASN A 268 0.51 14.36 3.11
N ARG A 269 -0.73 14.84 2.95
CA ARG A 269 -1.82 14.56 3.89
C ARG A 269 -2.16 13.07 3.97
N GLN A 270 -2.12 12.37 2.83
CA GLN A 270 -2.34 10.93 2.76
C GLN A 270 -1.21 10.17 3.45
N HIS A 271 0.06 10.53 3.21
CA HIS A 271 1.22 9.93 3.86
C HIS A 271 1.22 10.16 5.39
N VAL A 272 0.81 11.34 5.86
CA VAL A 272 0.61 11.62 7.29
C VAL A 272 -0.36 10.60 7.90
N ARG A 273 -1.50 10.34 7.26
CA ARG A 273 -2.48 9.36 7.72
C ARG A 273 -1.89 7.95 7.75
N TRP A 274 -1.13 7.56 6.71
CA TRP A 274 -0.50 6.24 6.63
C TRP A 274 0.54 6.01 7.71
N VAL A 275 1.43 6.98 7.91
CA VAL A 275 2.47 6.90 8.95
C VAL A 275 1.84 6.77 10.34
N TRP A 276 0.84 7.57 10.63
CA TRP A 276 0.12 7.52 11.90
C TRP A 276 -0.62 6.19 12.12
N GLY A 277 -1.36 5.76 11.12
CA GLY A 277 -2.07 4.49 11.17
C GLY A 277 -1.11 3.31 11.39
N PHE A 278 0.03 3.30 10.71
CA PHE A 278 1.04 2.27 10.89
C PHE A 278 1.55 2.18 12.33
N PHE A 279 1.88 3.32 12.95
CA PHE A 279 2.35 3.33 14.34
C PHE A 279 1.26 2.99 15.36
N ALA A 280 0.02 3.44 15.12
CA ALA A 280 -1.10 3.15 16.01
C ALA A 280 -1.45 1.67 16.05
N ASN A 281 -1.38 1.00 14.90
CA ASN A 281 -1.89 -0.38 14.73
C ASN A 281 -0.90 -1.45 15.17
N LYS A 282 0.39 -1.13 15.26
CA LYS A 282 1.45 -2.13 15.47
C LYS A 282 1.34 -2.95 16.76
N LYS A 283 0.64 -2.45 17.77
CA LYS A 283 0.49 -3.13 19.08
C LYS A 283 -0.80 -3.94 19.22
N LYS A 284 -1.81 -3.66 18.39
CA LYS A 284 -3.19 -4.12 18.60
C LYS A 284 -3.36 -5.65 18.53
N PHE A 285 -2.64 -6.34 17.65
CA PHE A 285 -2.86 -7.77 17.34
C PHE A 285 -1.72 -8.71 17.74
N LYS A 286 -0.81 -8.28 18.60
CA LYS A 286 0.35 -9.10 18.99
C LYS A 286 0.04 -10.30 19.89
N VAL A 287 -1.12 -10.36 20.51
CA VAL A 287 -1.34 -11.18 21.72
C VAL A 287 -2.06 -12.50 21.48
N ASN A 288 -2.79 -12.69 20.38
CA ASN A 288 -3.54 -13.93 20.16
C ASN A 288 -3.06 -14.68 18.92
N THR A 289 -2.54 -15.91 19.10
CA THR A 289 -1.72 -16.59 18.08
C THR A 289 -2.25 -17.94 17.58
N ASN A 290 -3.43 -18.39 18.00
CA ASN A 290 -3.77 -19.82 17.88
C ASN A 290 -4.95 -20.17 16.97
N VAL A 291 -5.40 -19.28 16.10
CA VAL A 291 -6.62 -19.52 15.32
C VAL A 291 -6.37 -20.43 14.10
N TYR A 292 -5.23 -20.30 13.41
CA TYR A 292 -4.98 -21.06 12.20
C TYR A 292 -3.75 -21.97 12.29
N PRO A 293 -3.81 -23.19 11.73
CA PRO A 293 -2.72 -24.17 11.83
C PRO A 293 -1.40 -23.66 11.25
N VAL A 294 -0.31 -23.90 11.97
CA VAL A 294 1.04 -23.56 11.53
C VAL A 294 1.70 -24.76 10.88
N LYS A 295 1.81 -24.77 9.55
CA LYS A 295 2.48 -25.84 8.81
C LYS A 295 4.00 -25.88 9.04
N SER A 296 4.63 -24.73 9.26
CA SER A 296 6.08 -24.60 9.50
C SER A 296 6.38 -23.45 10.47
N LYS A 297 6.90 -23.80 11.66
CA LYS A 297 7.31 -22.82 12.68
C LYS A 297 8.43 -21.91 12.17
N THR A 298 9.38 -22.45 11.41
CA THR A 298 10.50 -21.71 10.81
C THR A 298 9.99 -20.67 9.80
N LYS A 299 9.12 -21.08 8.88
CA LYS A 299 8.52 -20.19 7.88
C LYS A 299 7.75 -19.04 8.56
N ARG A 300 6.98 -19.35 9.61
CA ARG A 300 6.26 -18.35 10.40
C ARG A 300 7.21 -17.38 11.11
N PHE A 301 8.28 -17.89 11.72
CA PHE A 301 9.29 -17.05 12.37
C PHE A 301 9.91 -16.04 11.41
N PHE A 302 10.41 -16.49 10.26
CA PHE A 302 11.01 -15.60 9.26
C PHE A 302 10.00 -14.63 8.64
N SER A 303 8.75 -15.06 8.45
CA SER A 303 7.67 -14.19 7.99
C SER A 303 7.40 -13.04 8.97
N LEU A 304 7.30 -13.33 10.27
CA LEU A 304 7.09 -12.32 11.30
C LEU A 304 8.33 -11.44 11.50
N LEU A 305 9.52 -12.00 11.40
CA LEU A 305 10.77 -11.23 11.45
C LEU A 305 10.82 -10.22 10.29
N GLU A 306 10.58 -10.68 9.07
CA GLU A 306 10.54 -9.82 7.89
C GLU A 306 9.47 -8.73 8.03
N TYR A 307 8.25 -9.09 8.38
CA TYR A 307 7.16 -8.12 8.56
C TYR A 307 7.49 -7.03 9.59
N ASN A 308 8.07 -7.43 10.71
CA ASN A 308 8.40 -6.49 11.79
C ASN A 308 9.64 -5.64 11.51
N THR A 309 10.54 -6.07 10.62
CA THR A 309 11.80 -5.37 10.36
C THR A 309 11.86 -4.70 8.98
N SER A 310 10.93 -4.97 8.07
CA SER A 310 11.02 -4.59 6.66
C SER A 310 11.15 -3.07 6.40
N ILE A 311 10.55 -2.23 7.23
CA ILE A 311 10.55 -0.78 7.03
C ILE A 311 11.63 -0.05 7.87
N TYR A 312 12.00 -0.60 9.02
CA TYR A 312 12.85 0.10 9.99
C TYR A 312 14.27 0.35 9.51
N PRO A 313 14.97 -0.62 8.90
CA PRO A 313 16.35 -0.41 8.50
C PRO A 313 16.51 0.76 7.55
N PHE A 314 15.59 0.90 6.60
CA PHE A 314 15.59 1.99 5.64
C PHE A 314 15.28 3.34 6.30
N VAL A 315 14.28 3.39 7.18
CA VAL A 315 13.91 4.62 7.90
C VAL A 315 15.02 5.05 8.85
N VAL A 316 15.58 4.10 9.63
CA VAL A 316 16.68 4.39 10.56
C VAL A 316 17.92 4.87 9.80
N PHE A 317 18.30 4.19 8.74
CA PHE A 317 19.42 4.61 7.88
C PHE A 317 19.22 6.02 7.32
N SER A 318 18.04 6.32 6.76
CA SER A 318 17.73 7.64 6.23
C SER A 318 17.79 8.75 7.28
N ILE A 319 17.24 8.49 8.48
CA ILE A 319 17.27 9.45 9.59
C ILE A 319 18.71 9.69 10.05
N ILE A 320 19.53 8.65 10.21
CA ILE A 320 20.93 8.80 10.63
C ILE A 320 21.72 9.55 9.57
N CYS A 321 21.58 9.24 8.29
CA CYS A 321 22.22 9.99 7.20
C CYS A 321 21.85 11.48 7.25
N LEU A 322 20.60 11.83 7.46
CA LEU A 322 20.17 13.21 7.56
C LEU A 322 20.72 13.92 8.79
N LEU A 323 20.60 13.30 9.97
CA LEU A 323 21.10 13.90 11.22
C LEU A 323 22.61 14.13 11.17
N THR A 324 23.37 13.17 10.67
CA THR A 324 24.83 13.28 10.55
C THR A 324 25.22 14.28 9.47
N SER A 325 24.46 14.39 8.37
CA SER A 325 24.67 15.44 7.36
C SER A 325 24.44 16.84 7.94
N PHE A 326 23.35 17.04 8.68
CA PHE A 326 23.08 18.33 9.35
C PHE A 326 24.15 18.65 10.40
N ALA A 327 24.59 17.67 11.17
CA ALA A 327 25.70 17.86 12.13
C ALA A 327 27.00 18.26 11.40
N SER A 328 27.35 17.60 10.31
CA SER A 328 28.53 17.94 9.51
C SER A 328 28.44 19.33 8.89
N ILE A 329 27.29 19.73 8.38
CA ILE A 329 27.06 21.10 7.87
C ILE A 329 27.18 22.13 9.02
N GLY A 330 26.59 21.84 10.18
CA GLY A 330 26.67 22.72 11.35
C GLY A 330 28.12 22.91 11.83
N LEU A 331 28.90 21.86 11.89
CA LEU A 331 30.34 21.91 12.20
C LEU A 331 31.13 22.67 11.14
N PHE A 332 30.81 22.49 9.87
CA PHE A 332 31.40 23.26 8.77
C PHE A 332 31.13 24.77 8.94
N ILE A 333 29.91 25.16 9.25
CA ILE A 333 29.56 26.55 9.51
C ILE A 333 30.31 27.07 10.74
N ALA A 334 30.36 26.29 11.83
CA ALA A 334 31.09 26.68 13.05
C ALA A 334 32.58 26.90 12.78
N SER A 335 33.20 26.22 11.80
CA SER A 335 34.59 26.37 11.42
C SER A 335 34.97 27.77 10.92
N PHE A 336 33.99 28.54 10.47
CA PHE A 336 34.22 29.96 10.07
C PHE A 336 34.41 30.87 11.29
N PHE A 337 33.95 30.44 12.47
CA PHE A 337 34.05 31.24 13.70
C PHE A 337 35.12 30.68 14.68
N ASP A 338 35.58 29.45 14.48
CA ASP A 338 36.57 28.78 15.34
C ASP A 338 37.75 28.28 14.50
N PRO A 339 38.92 28.94 14.58
CA PRO A 339 40.13 28.55 13.83
C PRO A 339 40.58 27.10 14.07
N SER A 340 40.23 26.50 15.22
CA SER A 340 40.57 25.12 15.55
C SER A 340 39.81 24.11 14.67
N ALA A 341 38.67 24.50 14.13
CA ALA A 341 37.86 23.73 13.21
C ALA A 341 38.20 23.97 11.74
N ALA A 342 38.90 25.06 11.42
CA ALA A 342 39.15 25.47 10.03
C ALA A 342 39.86 24.41 9.21
N ASN A 343 40.83 23.70 9.77
CA ASN A 343 41.59 22.64 9.08
C ASN A 343 40.72 21.41 8.69
N GLN A 344 39.53 21.25 9.27
CA GLN A 344 38.63 20.13 8.99
C GLN A 344 37.38 20.54 8.21
N SER A 345 37.21 21.84 7.94
CA SER A 345 35.95 22.38 7.36
C SER A 345 35.64 21.79 5.99
N GLY A 346 36.64 21.67 5.11
CA GLY A 346 36.45 21.09 3.79
C GLY A 346 36.09 19.62 3.82
N TRP A 347 36.67 18.86 4.74
CA TRP A 347 36.34 17.45 4.92
C TRP A 347 34.91 17.24 5.46
N LEU A 348 34.48 18.04 6.44
CA LEU A 348 33.12 18.00 6.97
C LEU A 348 32.05 18.28 5.92
N PHE A 349 32.33 19.27 5.05
CA PHE A 349 31.41 19.59 3.95
C PHE A 349 31.37 18.46 2.91
N ALA A 350 32.54 17.95 2.50
CA ALA A 350 32.61 16.81 1.57
C ALA A 350 31.90 15.57 2.14
N HIS A 351 32.05 15.31 3.43
CA HIS A 351 31.39 14.21 4.13
C HIS A 351 29.86 14.35 4.12
N ALA A 352 29.32 15.55 4.40
CA ALA A 352 27.88 15.80 4.32
C ALA A 352 27.34 15.58 2.90
N LEU A 353 28.04 16.10 1.88
CA LEU A 353 27.68 15.90 0.48
C LEU A 353 27.71 14.42 0.07
N PHE A 354 28.71 13.68 0.53
CA PHE A 354 28.81 12.24 0.27
C PHE A 354 27.62 11.45 0.83
N GLN A 355 27.23 11.71 2.08
CA GLN A 355 26.08 11.06 2.72
C GLN A 355 24.76 11.37 2.01
N LEU A 356 24.52 12.65 1.69
CA LEU A 356 23.33 13.06 0.94
C LEU A 356 23.31 12.44 -0.45
N SER A 357 24.47 12.31 -1.09
CA SER A 357 24.60 11.66 -2.39
C SER A 357 24.26 10.16 -2.32
N ILE A 358 24.76 9.44 -1.31
CA ILE A 358 24.40 8.02 -1.12
C ILE A 358 22.90 7.85 -0.94
N LEU A 359 22.29 8.68 -0.09
CA LEU A 359 20.84 8.64 0.12
C LEU A 359 20.08 8.90 -1.19
N TYR A 360 20.47 9.94 -1.92
CA TYR A 360 19.85 10.29 -3.20
C TYR A 360 20.00 9.19 -4.25
N LEU A 361 21.20 8.65 -4.42
CA LEU A 361 21.48 7.56 -5.36
C LEU A 361 20.71 6.27 -4.99
N THR A 362 20.49 6.02 -3.71
CA THR A 362 19.67 4.88 -3.26
C THR A 362 18.23 5.02 -3.77
N PHE A 363 17.62 6.20 -3.68
CA PHE A 363 16.28 6.45 -4.21
C PHE A 363 16.23 6.35 -5.73
N ILE A 364 17.24 6.88 -6.44
CA ILE A 364 17.36 6.71 -7.90
C ILE A 364 17.44 5.23 -8.26
N PHE A 365 18.27 4.46 -7.57
CA PHE A 365 18.43 3.04 -7.83
C PHE A 365 17.11 2.27 -7.62
N ILE A 366 16.41 2.49 -6.50
CA ILE A 366 15.13 1.84 -6.21
C ILE A 366 14.10 2.16 -7.30
N SER A 367 13.95 3.43 -7.67
CA SER A 367 12.97 3.84 -8.68
C SER A 367 13.35 3.33 -10.08
N ALA A 368 14.60 3.48 -10.51
CA ALA A 368 15.08 3.01 -11.81
C ALA A 368 14.92 1.49 -11.95
N PHE A 369 15.26 0.73 -10.90
CA PHE A 369 15.13 -0.72 -10.90
C PHE A 369 13.66 -1.14 -10.94
N THR A 370 12.79 -0.46 -10.22
CA THR A 370 11.33 -0.70 -10.25
C THR A 370 10.78 -0.47 -11.65
N LEU A 371 11.14 0.64 -12.26
CA LEU A 371 10.74 0.99 -13.63
C LEU A 371 11.29 -0.03 -14.65
N ALA A 372 12.54 -0.46 -14.51
CA ALA A 372 13.11 -1.47 -15.40
C ALA A 372 12.32 -2.79 -15.39
N ILE A 373 11.76 -3.18 -14.25
CA ILE A 373 10.98 -4.42 -14.13
C ILE A 373 9.52 -4.24 -14.56
N ASP A 374 8.90 -3.10 -14.20
CA ASP A 374 7.44 -2.96 -14.28
C ASP A 374 6.93 -1.87 -15.23
N ASN A 375 7.82 -1.16 -15.97
CA ASN A 375 7.39 -0.09 -16.88
C ASN A 375 6.46 -0.58 -18.00
N LYS A 376 6.51 -1.88 -18.35
CA LYS A 376 5.53 -2.48 -19.27
C LYS A 376 4.07 -2.36 -18.79
N ASN A 377 3.84 -2.31 -17.46
CA ASN A 377 2.54 -2.11 -16.85
C ASN A 377 2.24 -0.62 -16.62
N LEU A 378 3.26 0.19 -16.32
CA LEU A 378 3.14 1.63 -16.01
C LEU A 378 3.11 2.51 -17.26
N LYS A 379 3.72 2.05 -18.36
CA LYS A 379 3.73 2.71 -19.68
C LYS A 379 4.34 4.13 -19.69
N PHE A 380 5.33 4.40 -18.83
CA PHE A 380 6.06 5.67 -18.84
C PHE A 380 6.99 5.78 -20.04
N SER A 381 7.07 6.97 -20.63
CA SER A 381 8.10 7.34 -21.60
C SER A 381 9.48 7.43 -20.94
N ALA A 382 10.56 7.39 -21.73
CA ALA A 382 11.92 7.53 -21.21
C ALA A 382 12.12 8.83 -20.41
N SER A 383 11.57 9.94 -20.89
CA SER A 383 11.62 11.23 -20.19
C SER A 383 10.89 11.20 -18.85
N GLN A 384 9.71 10.58 -18.78
CA GLN A 384 8.98 10.40 -17.53
C GLN A 384 9.75 9.52 -16.54
N CYS A 385 10.37 8.42 -17.01
CA CYS A 385 11.20 7.58 -16.15
C CYS A 385 12.37 8.39 -15.54
N ILE A 386 13.04 9.23 -16.32
CA ILE A 386 14.13 10.10 -15.83
C ILE A 386 13.59 11.08 -14.78
N VAL A 387 12.49 11.77 -15.06
CA VAL A 387 11.87 12.71 -14.12
C VAL A 387 11.49 12.02 -12.82
N ILE A 388 10.87 10.84 -12.88
CA ILE A 388 10.49 10.05 -11.70
C ILE A 388 11.75 9.71 -10.90
N CYS A 389 12.79 9.17 -11.51
CA CYS A 389 14.03 8.82 -10.81
C CYS A 389 14.65 10.02 -10.08
N LEU A 390 14.70 11.18 -10.73
CA LEU A 390 15.28 12.40 -10.14
C LEU A 390 14.41 13.01 -9.03
N THR A 391 13.09 12.87 -9.11
CA THR A 391 12.14 13.45 -8.14
C THR A 391 11.71 12.48 -7.03
N TYR A 392 12.14 11.22 -7.08
CA TYR A 392 11.71 10.18 -6.13
C TYR A 392 12.10 10.48 -4.69
N VAL A 393 13.26 11.11 -4.46
CA VAL A 393 13.68 11.57 -3.14
C VAL A 393 12.75 12.67 -2.60
N ALA A 394 12.32 13.60 -3.46
CA ALA A 394 11.36 14.64 -3.09
C ALA A 394 9.98 14.04 -2.73
N PHE A 395 9.54 13.02 -3.46
CA PHE A 395 8.34 12.27 -3.12
C PHE A 395 8.46 11.62 -1.72
N PHE A 396 9.57 10.97 -1.40
CA PHE A 396 9.80 10.34 -0.09
C PHE A 396 9.97 11.35 1.05
N SER A 397 10.35 12.62 0.77
CA SER A 397 10.41 13.66 1.80
C SER A 397 9.06 13.87 2.49
N SER A 398 7.93 13.60 1.80
CA SER A 398 6.59 13.66 2.41
C SER A 398 6.39 12.65 3.56
N PHE A 399 7.03 11.48 3.52
CA PHE A 399 7.01 10.53 4.64
C PHE A 399 7.80 11.06 5.85
N LEU A 400 8.95 11.72 5.62
CA LEU A 400 9.71 12.37 6.68
C LEU A 400 8.92 13.53 7.30
N LEU A 401 8.32 14.39 6.46
CA LEU A 401 7.44 15.45 6.92
C LEU A 401 6.27 14.88 7.74
N ALA A 402 5.70 13.73 7.34
CA ALA A 402 4.65 13.05 8.07
C ALA A 402 5.10 12.56 9.46
N VAL A 403 6.33 12.06 9.58
CA VAL A 403 6.90 11.64 10.88
C VAL A 403 7.09 12.87 11.80
N PHE A 404 7.68 13.95 11.28
CA PHE A 404 7.85 15.19 12.05
C PHE A 404 6.51 15.82 12.46
N ASP A 405 5.57 15.88 11.52
CA ASP A 405 4.22 16.35 11.79
C ASP A 405 3.57 15.53 12.91
N GLY A 406 3.85 14.24 12.94
CA GLY A 406 3.42 13.31 13.95
C GLY A 406 3.93 13.59 15.35
N LEU A 407 5.17 13.99 15.48
CA LEU A 407 5.77 14.29 16.76
C LEU A 407 5.19 15.54 17.41
N PHE A 408 4.81 16.55 16.62
CA PHE A 408 4.43 17.88 17.12
C PHE A 408 2.92 18.16 17.17
N HIS A 409 2.06 17.40 16.45
CA HIS A 409 0.65 17.73 16.28
C HIS A 409 -0.33 16.60 16.61
N LYS A 410 -0.09 15.84 17.64
CA LYS A 410 -0.81 14.61 18.03
C LYS A 410 -2.35 14.72 18.13
N SER A 411 -2.92 15.90 18.39
CA SER A 411 -4.33 16.05 18.79
C SER A 411 -5.33 16.44 17.68
N LYS A 412 -4.87 16.85 16.49
CA LYS A 412 -5.77 17.45 15.46
C LYS A 412 -6.14 16.52 14.29
N ARG A 413 -5.84 15.21 14.33
CA ARG A 413 -5.72 14.40 13.10
C ARG A 413 -6.58 13.15 13.01
N THR A 414 -7.58 13.02 13.83
CA THR A 414 -8.56 11.93 13.75
C THR A 414 -9.65 12.15 12.69
N ASN A 415 -9.67 13.29 12.02
CA ASN A 415 -10.68 13.60 11.02
C ASN A 415 -10.22 13.14 9.63
N TRP A 416 -10.98 12.21 9.05
CA TRP A 416 -10.90 11.86 7.65
C TRP A 416 -11.20 13.08 6.78
N VAL A 417 -10.27 13.46 5.91
CA VAL A 417 -10.44 14.56 4.95
C VAL A 417 -10.72 13.94 3.58
N LYS A 418 -11.84 14.32 2.98
CA LYS A 418 -12.21 13.91 1.62
C LYS A 418 -11.09 14.28 0.64
N ILE A 419 -10.67 13.33 -0.18
CA ILE A 419 -9.84 13.56 -1.37
C ILE A 419 -10.83 13.76 -2.53
N GLU A 420 -10.74 14.88 -3.22
CA GLU A 420 -11.55 15.12 -4.43
C GLU A 420 -10.97 14.30 -5.57
N HIS A 421 -11.70 13.29 -6.00
CA HIS A 421 -11.41 12.52 -7.22
C HIS A 421 -12.03 13.24 -8.41
N LYS A 422 -11.29 13.34 -9.52
CA LYS A 422 -11.74 14.09 -10.71
C LYS A 422 -12.51 13.23 -11.69
N GLY A 423 -12.45 11.89 -11.53
CA GLY A 423 -13.11 10.96 -12.42
C GLY A 423 -12.59 11.10 -13.87
N ASP A 424 -11.27 11.27 -14.03
CA ASP A 424 -10.67 11.30 -15.37
C ASP A 424 -11.16 10.03 -16.10
N ILE A 425 -11.84 10.21 -17.23
CA ILE A 425 -12.46 9.14 -18.01
C ILE A 425 -11.35 8.12 -18.31
N ILE A 426 -11.55 6.92 -17.83
CA ILE A 426 -10.66 5.82 -18.14
C ILE A 426 -10.84 5.55 -19.62
N ASP A 427 -9.78 5.63 -20.39
CA ASP A 427 -9.79 5.25 -21.78
C ASP A 427 -10.15 3.75 -21.86
N GLU A 428 -11.44 3.47 -22.15
CA GLU A 428 -11.97 2.11 -22.26
C GLU A 428 -11.17 1.28 -23.26
N GLN A 429 -10.60 1.93 -24.29
CA GLN A 429 -9.74 1.28 -25.27
C GLN A 429 -8.42 0.79 -24.66
N ALA A 430 -7.90 1.46 -23.62
CA ALA A 430 -6.70 1.00 -22.90
C ALA A 430 -6.98 -0.26 -22.08
N LEU A 431 -8.18 -0.42 -21.53
CA LEU A 431 -8.62 -1.61 -20.80
C LEU A 431 -8.89 -2.79 -21.75
N GLU A 432 -9.53 -2.54 -22.91
CA GLU A 432 -9.85 -3.57 -23.91
C GLU A 432 -8.59 -4.09 -24.63
N SER A 433 -7.63 -3.21 -24.94
CA SER A 433 -6.37 -3.61 -25.58
C SER A 433 -5.49 -4.55 -24.75
N GLU A 434 -5.64 -4.58 -23.43
CA GLU A 434 -4.97 -5.54 -22.57
C GLU A 434 -5.68 -6.89 -22.53
N ASN A 435 -6.99 -6.94 -22.70
CA ASN A 435 -7.76 -8.19 -22.74
C ASN A 435 -7.55 -8.96 -24.05
N ASP A 436 -7.46 -8.27 -25.20
CA ASP A 436 -7.25 -8.90 -26.50
C ASP A 436 -5.84 -9.50 -26.67
N LYS A 437 -4.83 -8.97 -26.02
CA LYS A 437 -3.46 -9.54 -26.05
C LYS A 437 -3.30 -10.79 -25.17
N ARG A 438 -4.35 -11.24 -24.47
CA ARG A 438 -4.33 -12.41 -23.56
C ARG A 438 -5.10 -13.61 -24.09
N LYS A 439 -5.90 -13.47 -25.16
CA LYS A 439 -6.45 -14.57 -25.92
C LYS A 439 -5.37 -15.20 -26.83
#